data_259f9b70ed7fccf80ffc94f6e0639fd7
#
_entry.id   259f9b70ed7fccf80ffc94f6e0639fd7
#
_cell.length_a   1.000
_cell.length_b   1.000
_cell.length_c   1.000
_cell.angle_alpha   90.00
_cell.angle_beta   90.00
_cell.angle_gamma   90.00
#
_symmetry.space_group_name_H-M   'P 1'
#
loop_
_entity.id
_entity.type
_entity.pdbx_description
1 polymer ?
#
loop_
_entity_poly.entity_id
_entity_poly.type
_entity_poly.pdbx_seq_one_letter_code
_entity_poly.pdbx_strand_id
1 'polypeptide(L)'
;MKTLLLTGGSSGIGLTTVQLFAQKGWRVFELSRSGKTTAAITHIDCDVTDDTSMKHAVDQVMHLTDHLDVVISNAGFGISGPIEFTSVEEAKKQFDVNFFGAFRLAQSVLPIMRQQGYGRIIFTSSVAADLSIPYQSFYSASKSAINALALALANEVRSFGIRVSVLMPGDVATGFTDAREKNIEGANIYKGLHSAVETMEKDERSGMTTAFIARTFYRIATAKYPKPIYVGGMIYKVFCLLNRLLPKRLVNWIVG
;
A
#
# COMPACT_ATOMS: atom_id res chain seq x y z
N MET A 1 -5.20 -7.58 -24.53
CA MET A 1 -4.65 -6.35 -23.87
C MET A 1 -4.50 -6.68 -22.40
N LYS A 2 -3.38 -6.30 -21.76
CA LYS A 2 -3.19 -6.60 -20.32
C LYS A 2 -4.09 -5.77 -19.43
N THR A 3 -4.55 -6.35 -18.31
CA THR A 3 -5.51 -5.74 -17.39
C THR A 3 -4.87 -5.47 -16.03
N LEU A 4 -5.02 -4.23 -15.56
CA LEU A 4 -4.67 -3.79 -14.20
C LEU A 4 -5.95 -3.50 -13.40
N LEU A 5 -6.00 -3.99 -12.17
CA LEU A 5 -6.94 -3.58 -11.13
C LEU A 5 -6.15 -2.95 -9.98
N LEU A 6 -6.54 -1.74 -9.53
CA LEU A 6 -5.83 -1.04 -8.46
C LEU A 6 -6.82 -0.38 -7.48
N THR A 7 -6.60 -0.56 -6.17
CA THR A 7 -7.39 0.14 -5.13
C THR A 7 -6.72 1.44 -4.69
N GLY A 8 -7.51 2.49 -4.46
CA GLY A 8 -7.01 3.81 -4.06
C GLY A 8 -6.33 4.56 -5.20
N GLY A 9 -6.87 4.45 -6.42
CA GLY A 9 -6.32 5.08 -7.61
C GLY A 9 -6.81 6.51 -7.86
N SER A 10 -7.66 7.07 -7.01
CA SER A 10 -8.20 8.43 -7.18
C SER A 10 -7.22 9.56 -6.84
N SER A 11 -6.12 9.26 -6.15
CA SER A 11 -5.12 10.28 -5.74
C SER A 11 -3.71 9.70 -5.61
N GLY A 12 -2.74 10.57 -5.40
CA GLY A 12 -1.36 10.26 -5.00
C GLY A 12 -0.67 9.21 -5.87
N ILE A 13 -0.06 8.23 -5.22
CA ILE A 13 0.66 7.12 -5.86
C ILE A 13 -0.28 6.32 -6.78
N GLY A 14 -1.49 6.02 -6.30
CA GLY A 14 -2.46 5.24 -7.06
C GLY A 14 -2.83 5.91 -8.37
N LEU A 15 -3.19 7.20 -8.35
CA LEU A 15 -3.56 7.95 -9.54
C LEU A 15 -2.43 7.98 -10.57
N THR A 16 -1.20 8.30 -10.13
CA THR A 16 -0.05 8.31 -11.03
C THR A 16 0.23 6.92 -11.60
N THR A 17 -0.03 5.86 -10.82
CA THR A 17 0.15 4.47 -11.28
C THR A 17 -0.87 4.10 -12.34
N VAL A 18 -2.17 4.34 -12.12
CA VAL A 18 -3.20 4.02 -13.12
C VAL A 18 -3.00 4.80 -14.41
N GLN A 19 -2.60 6.08 -14.33
CA GLN A 19 -2.26 6.90 -15.49
C GLN A 19 -1.09 6.32 -16.29
N LEU A 20 -0.01 5.90 -15.60
CA LEU A 20 1.15 5.29 -16.26
C LEU A 20 0.76 3.98 -16.97
N PHE A 21 -0.01 3.11 -16.34
CA PHE A 21 -0.42 1.85 -16.96
C PHE A 21 -1.35 2.09 -18.17
N ALA A 22 -2.27 3.05 -18.07
CA ALA A 22 -3.12 3.46 -19.19
C ALA A 22 -2.29 3.99 -20.37
N GLN A 23 -1.30 4.86 -20.14
CA GLN A 23 -0.35 5.35 -21.15
C GLN A 23 0.48 4.21 -21.79
N LYS A 24 0.68 3.11 -21.07
CA LYS A 24 1.36 1.91 -21.59
C LYS A 24 0.42 0.94 -22.33
N GLY A 25 -0.82 1.34 -22.60
CA GLY A 25 -1.80 0.57 -23.36
C GLY A 25 -2.44 -0.58 -22.57
N TRP A 26 -2.46 -0.51 -21.24
CA TRP A 26 -3.17 -1.45 -20.39
C TRP A 26 -4.63 -1.05 -20.24
N ARG A 27 -5.51 -2.02 -20.11
CA ARG A 27 -6.87 -1.80 -19.61
C ARG A 27 -6.78 -1.59 -18.10
N VAL A 28 -7.30 -0.46 -17.60
CA VAL A 28 -7.10 -0.04 -16.21
C VAL A 28 -8.44 0.13 -15.51
N PHE A 29 -8.61 -0.60 -14.41
CA PHE A 29 -9.70 -0.46 -13.46
C PHE A 29 -9.18 0.13 -12.16
N GLU A 30 -9.82 1.20 -11.73
CA GLU A 30 -9.51 1.92 -10.50
C GLU A 30 -10.65 1.78 -9.52
N LEU A 31 -10.37 1.29 -8.32
CA LEU A 31 -11.34 1.12 -7.23
C LEU A 31 -11.08 2.15 -6.13
N SER A 32 -12.03 3.02 -5.88
CA SER A 32 -12.00 3.98 -4.76
C SER A 32 -13.39 4.55 -4.49
N ARG A 33 -13.54 5.30 -3.41
CA ARG A 33 -14.80 5.97 -3.02
C ARG A 33 -15.09 7.25 -3.81
N SER A 34 -14.12 7.78 -4.57
CA SER A 34 -14.22 9.14 -5.14
C SER A 34 -13.48 9.33 -6.46
N GLY A 35 -13.26 8.27 -7.23
CA GLY A 35 -12.62 8.34 -8.54
C GLY A 35 -13.56 8.87 -9.64
N LYS A 36 -13.02 8.95 -10.85
CA LYS A 36 -13.79 9.30 -12.05
C LYS A 36 -13.35 8.45 -13.23
N THR A 37 -14.30 7.92 -13.97
CA THR A 37 -14.04 7.27 -15.26
C THR A 37 -13.55 8.30 -16.27
N THR A 38 -12.51 7.93 -17.01
CA THR A 38 -11.95 8.69 -18.14
C THR A 38 -11.94 7.81 -19.38
N ALA A 39 -11.50 8.34 -20.52
CA ALA A 39 -11.36 7.55 -21.73
C ALA A 39 -10.36 6.36 -21.59
N ALA A 40 -9.42 6.43 -20.63
CA ALA A 40 -8.33 5.46 -20.48
C ALA A 40 -8.38 4.67 -19.16
N ILE A 41 -9.22 5.07 -18.20
CA ILE A 41 -9.31 4.47 -16.87
C ILE A 41 -10.78 4.31 -16.51
N THR A 42 -11.21 3.10 -16.23
CA THR A 42 -12.55 2.82 -15.70
C THR A 42 -12.52 2.89 -14.17
N HIS A 43 -13.26 3.84 -13.61
CA HIS A 43 -13.50 3.92 -12.18
C HIS A 43 -14.70 3.06 -11.79
N ILE A 44 -14.59 2.39 -10.65
CA ILE A 44 -15.67 1.65 -10.00
C ILE A 44 -15.68 2.03 -8.52
N ASP A 45 -16.83 2.44 -8.02
CA ASP A 45 -17.00 2.79 -6.61
C ASP A 45 -16.72 1.58 -5.72
N CYS A 46 -15.85 1.76 -4.73
CA CYS A 46 -15.48 0.71 -3.80
C CYS A 46 -15.00 1.28 -2.46
N ASP A 47 -15.61 0.83 -1.39
CA ASP A 47 -15.08 0.97 -0.04
C ASP A 47 -14.34 -0.32 0.34
N VAL A 48 -13.02 -0.21 0.55
CA VAL A 48 -12.17 -1.37 0.90
C VAL A 48 -12.46 -1.92 2.31
N THR A 49 -13.23 -1.20 3.14
CA THR A 49 -13.63 -1.64 4.47
C THR A 49 -14.92 -2.46 4.47
N ASP A 50 -15.61 -2.56 3.32
CA ASP A 50 -16.87 -3.28 3.16
C ASP A 50 -16.69 -4.49 2.23
N ASP A 51 -16.99 -5.70 2.76
CA ASP A 51 -16.84 -6.96 2.03
C ASP A 51 -17.76 -7.03 0.80
N THR A 52 -19.00 -6.51 0.92
CA THR A 52 -19.99 -6.50 -0.15
C THR A 52 -19.58 -5.54 -1.25
N SER A 53 -19.11 -4.34 -0.87
CA SER A 53 -18.61 -3.34 -1.80
C SER A 53 -17.41 -3.88 -2.60
N MET A 54 -16.46 -4.51 -1.93
CA MET A 54 -15.28 -5.10 -2.59
C MET A 54 -15.69 -6.20 -3.58
N LYS A 55 -16.56 -7.11 -3.16
CA LYS A 55 -17.04 -8.18 -4.03
C LYS A 55 -17.77 -7.64 -5.25
N HIS A 56 -18.72 -6.74 -5.06
CA HIS A 56 -19.45 -6.12 -6.17
C HIS A 56 -18.52 -5.37 -7.13
N ALA A 57 -17.51 -4.65 -6.63
CA ALA A 57 -16.56 -3.96 -7.48
C ALA A 57 -15.74 -4.93 -8.34
N VAL A 58 -15.26 -6.03 -7.76
CA VAL A 58 -14.52 -7.06 -8.51
C VAL A 58 -15.43 -7.75 -9.53
N ASP A 59 -16.68 -8.07 -9.16
CA ASP A 59 -17.66 -8.66 -10.08
C ASP A 59 -17.95 -7.71 -11.27
N GLN A 60 -18.10 -6.40 -11.02
CA GLN A 60 -18.25 -5.41 -12.11
C GLN A 60 -17.03 -5.37 -13.03
N VAL A 61 -15.82 -5.43 -12.47
CA VAL A 61 -14.59 -5.54 -13.29
C VAL A 61 -14.67 -6.77 -14.17
N MET A 62 -15.05 -7.93 -13.64
CA MET A 62 -15.10 -9.19 -14.40
C MET A 62 -16.24 -9.25 -15.43
N HIS A 63 -17.26 -8.42 -15.32
CA HIS A 63 -18.22 -8.22 -16.41
C HIS A 63 -17.63 -7.41 -17.59
N LEU A 64 -16.59 -6.62 -17.34
CA LEU A 64 -15.96 -5.77 -18.33
C LEU A 64 -14.68 -6.39 -18.93
N THR A 65 -14.11 -7.41 -18.30
CA THR A 65 -12.90 -8.11 -18.76
C THR A 65 -12.97 -9.59 -18.39
N ASP A 66 -12.29 -10.43 -19.15
CA ASP A 66 -12.23 -11.89 -18.93
C ASP A 66 -11.01 -12.30 -18.11
N HIS A 67 -10.10 -11.38 -17.77
CA HIS A 67 -8.87 -11.69 -17.04
C HIS A 67 -8.30 -10.52 -16.26
N LEU A 68 -7.47 -10.85 -15.24
CA LEU A 68 -6.68 -9.92 -14.44
C LEU A 68 -5.21 -10.32 -14.52
N ASP A 69 -4.37 -9.49 -15.16
CA ASP A 69 -2.92 -9.73 -15.19
C ASP A 69 -2.23 -9.26 -13.91
N VAL A 70 -2.61 -8.07 -13.45
CA VAL A 70 -2.01 -7.43 -12.28
C VAL A 70 -3.09 -6.81 -11.39
N VAL A 71 -2.98 -7.08 -10.11
CA VAL A 71 -3.78 -6.43 -9.06
C VAL A 71 -2.84 -5.71 -8.11
N ILE A 72 -3.12 -4.43 -7.83
CA ILE A 72 -2.34 -3.61 -6.90
C ILE A 72 -3.25 -3.18 -5.74
N SER A 73 -2.96 -3.69 -4.54
CA SER A 73 -3.56 -3.20 -3.31
C SER A 73 -2.79 -1.97 -2.85
N ASN A 74 -3.39 -0.78 -3.05
CA ASN A 74 -2.71 0.47 -2.73
C ASN A 74 -3.52 1.37 -1.78
N ALA A 75 -4.82 1.17 -1.64
CA ALA A 75 -5.63 1.94 -0.68
C ALA A 75 -5.03 1.89 0.73
N GLY A 76 -5.01 3.03 1.39
CA GLY A 76 -4.47 3.15 2.75
C GLY A 76 -4.44 4.59 3.22
N PHE A 77 -4.38 4.77 4.53
CA PHE A 77 -4.19 6.06 5.20
C PHE A 77 -3.35 5.92 6.46
N GLY A 78 -3.00 7.03 7.09
CA GLY A 78 -2.20 7.07 8.31
C GLY A 78 -2.91 7.75 9.45
N ILE A 79 -2.69 7.24 10.68
CA ILE A 79 -2.99 7.93 11.93
C ILE A 79 -1.65 8.17 12.64
N SER A 80 -1.46 9.35 13.19
CA SER A 80 -0.31 9.67 14.04
C SER A 80 -0.78 10.12 15.42
N GLY A 81 -0.08 9.66 16.46
CA GLY A 81 -0.35 10.03 17.84
C GLY A 81 0.35 9.08 18.82
N PRO A 82 0.42 9.45 20.12
CA PRO A 82 0.95 8.57 21.16
C PRO A 82 0.04 7.35 21.33
N ILE A 83 0.63 6.17 21.56
CA ILE A 83 -0.13 4.92 21.75
C ILE A 83 -1.13 5.06 22.91
N GLU A 84 -0.72 5.70 24.00
CA GLU A 84 -1.54 5.89 25.21
C GLU A 84 -2.87 6.62 24.91
N PHE A 85 -2.86 7.54 23.96
CA PHE A 85 -4.01 8.37 23.59
C PHE A 85 -4.69 7.95 22.27
N THR A 86 -4.19 6.91 21.62
CA THR A 86 -4.83 6.35 20.43
C THR A 86 -5.91 5.36 20.86
N SER A 87 -7.16 5.61 20.51
CA SER A 87 -8.27 4.72 20.83
C SER A 87 -8.19 3.38 20.07
N VAL A 88 -8.83 2.35 20.63
CA VAL A 88 -8.93 1.04 19.97
C VAL A 88 -9.70 1.16 18.65
N GLU A 89 -10.66 2.06 18.57
CA GLU A 89 -11.47 2.36 17.40
C GLU A 89 -10.61 2.95 16.27
N GLU A 90 -9.73 3.93 16.57
CA GLU A 90 -8.76 4.49 15.61
C GLU A 90 -7.80 3.40 15.11
N ALA A 91 -7.29 2.57 16.03
CA ALA A 91 -6.41 1.47 15.66
C ALA A 91 -7.11 0.45 14.74
N LYS A 92 -8.35 0.06 15.06
CA LYS A 92 -9.17 -0.83 14.22
C LYS A 92 -9.44 -0.21 12.84
N LYS A 93 -9.81 1.07 12.76
CA LYS A 93 -10.01 1.80 11.51
C LYS A 93 -8.77 1.78 10.63
N GLN A 94 -7.58 2.01 11.22
CA GLN A 94 -6.31 1.94 10.51
C GLN A 94 -6.07 0.55 9.92
N PHE A 95 -6.30 -0.51 10.71
CA PHE A 95 -6.13 -1.89 10.27
C PHE A 95 -7.19 -2.28 9.24
N ASP A 96 -8.44 -1.83 9.40
CA ASP A 96 -9.52 -2.19 8.50
C ASP A 96 -9.25 -1.69 7.08
N VAL A 97 -8.82 -0.44 6.93
CA VAL A 97 -8.45 0.09 5.62
C VAL A 97 -7.16 -0.55 5.11
N ASN A 98 -6.06 -0.50 5.90
CA ASN A 98 -4.73 -0.83 5.39
C ASN A 98 -4.51 -2.33 5.22
N PHE A 99 -4.95 -3.13 6.20
CA PHE A 99 -4.69 -4.57 6.24
C PHE A 99 -5.90 -5.39 5.74
N PHE A 100 -7.07 -5.21 6.36
CA PHE A 100 -8.23 -5.99 5.96
C PHE A 100 -8.74 -5.60 4.56
N GLY A 101 -8.63 -4.33 4.15
CA GLY A 101 -8.92 -3.92 2.78
C GLY A 101 -8.01 -4.61 1.76
N ALA A 102 -6.71 -4.75 2.07
CA ALA A 102 -5.78 -5.50 1.23
C ALA A 102 -6.11 -7.00 1.20
N PHE A 103 -6.52 -7.57 2.33
CA PHE A 103 -6.94 -8.96 2.45
C PHE A 103 -8.23 -9.22 1.64
N ARG A 104 -9.27 -8.37 1.77
CA ARG A 104 -10.52 -8.47 1.01
C ARG A 104 -10.28 -8.47 -0.50
N LEU A 105 -9.42 -7.55 -0.97
CA LEU A 105 -9.06 -7.51 -2.38
C LEU A 105 -8.38 -8.82 -2.81
N ALA A 106 -7.38 -9.29 -2.07
CA ALA A 106 -6.70 -10.54 -2.38
C ALA A 106 -7.69 -11.71 -2.41
N GLN A 107 -8.55 -11.85 -1.40
CA GLN A 107 -9.56 -12.89 -1.32
C GLN A 107 -10.52 -12.88 -2.52
N SER A 108 -10.92 -11.69 -2.98
CA SER A 108 -11.85 -11.54 -4.11
C SER A 108 -11.21 -11.90 -5.46
N VAL A 109 -9.91 -11.62 -5.66
CA VAL A 109 -9.25 -11.85 -6.96
C VAL A 109 -8.54 -13.20 -7.07
N LEU A 110 -8.21 -13.85 -5.97
CA LEU A 110 -7.51 -15.14 -5.96
C LEU A 110 -8.25 -16.25 -6.69
N PRO A 111 -9.58 -16.45 -6.54
CA PRO A 111 -10.31 -17.47 -7.30
C PRO A 111 -10.20 -17.26 -8.81
N ILE A 112 -10.27 -16.00 -9.26
CA ILE A 112 -10.16 -15.60 -10.66
C ILE A 112 -8.77 -15.95 -11.19
N MET A 113 -7.71 -15.47 -10.54
CA MET A 113 -6.33 -15.73 -10.95
C MET A 113 -5.96 -17.21 -10.88
N ARG A 114 -6.50 -17.96 -9.90
CA ARG A 114 -6.30 -19.39 -9.79
C ARG A 114 -6.93 -20.13 -10.98
N GLN A 115 -8.13 -19.76 -11.39
CA GLN A 115 -8.79 -20.31 -12.56
C GLN A 115 -8.04 -19.96 -13.85
N GLN A 116 -7.47 -18.75 -13.95
CA GLN A 116 -6.62 -18.34 -15.08
C GLN A 116 -5.31 -19.14 -15.17
N GLY A 117 -4.80 -19.66 -14.03
CA GLY A 117 -3.47 -20.28 -13.96
C GLY A 117 -2.31 -19.27 -13.96
N TYR A 118 -2.58 -17.99 -13.84
CA TYR A 118 -1.59 -16.90 -13.73
C TYR A 118 -2.18 -15.66 -13.08
N GLY A 119 -1.30 -14.78 -12.63
CA GLY A 119 -1.65 -13.47 -12.09
C GLY A 119 -0.51 -12.86 -11.28
N ARG A 120 -0.66 -11.58 -10.96
CA ARG A 120 0.26 -10.89 -10.04
C ARG A 120 -0.51 -10.05 -9.06
N ILE A 121 -0.18 -10.18 -7.79
CA ILE A 121 -0.69 -9.32 -6.73
C ILE A 121 0.48 -8.53 -6.16
N ILE A 122 0.33 -7.20 -6.10
CA ILE A 122 1.35 -6.32 -5.54
C ILE A 122 0.71 -5.55 -4.39
N PHE A 123 1.26 -5.69 -3.20
CA PHE A 123 0.81 -4.96 -2.01
C PHE A 123 1.66 -3.71 -1.79
N THR A 124 1.01 -2.60 -1.49
CA THR A 124 1.66 -1.36 -1.05
C THR A 124 1.84 -1.39 0.46
N SER A 125 3.06 -1.67 0.89
CA SER A 125 3.50 -1.56 2.27
C SER A 125 4.19 -0.21 2.51
N SER A 126 5.18 -0.16 3.37
CA SER A 126 6.02 1.01 3.67
C SER A 126 7.34 0.55 4.27
N VAL A 127 8.36 1.37 4.23
CA VAL A 127 9.59 1.16 5.04
C VAL A 127 9.26 1.18 6.54
N ALA A 128 8.17 1.83 6.94
CA ALA A 128 7.65 1.79 8.30
C ALA A 128 7.26 0.37 8.77
N ALA A 129 7.13 -0.59 7.86
CA ALA A 129 6.94 -2.00 8.20
C ALA A 129 8.19 -2.66 8.81
N ASP A 130 9.36 -2.21 8.41
CA ASP A 130 10.65 -2.69 8.93
C ASP A 130 11.20 -1.75 10.02
N LEU A 131 10.94 -0.45 9.90
CA LEU A 131 11.40 0.61 10.80
C LEU A 131 10.19 1.17 11.56
N SER A 132 10.00 0.76 12.83
CA SER A 132 8.88 1.23 13.63
C SER A 132 9.06 2.71 13.98
N ILE A 133 8.21 3.56 13.41
CA ILE A 133 8.31 5.02 13.54
C ILE A 133 7.53 5.46 14.78
N PRO A 134 8.13 6.24 15.70
CA PRO A 134 7.42 6.83 16.84
C PRO A 134 6.18 7.60 16.38
N TYR A 135 5.13 7.54 17.17
CA TYR A 135 3.82 8.16 16.90
C TYR A 135 3.11 7.67 15.62
N GLN A 136 3.60 6.60 15.00
CA GLN A 136 2.95 5.89 13.88
C GLN A 136 2.84 4.37 14.14
N SER A 137 2.69 3.97 15.38
CA SER A 137 2.77 2.56 15.79
C SER A 137 1.77 1.67 15.06
N PHE A 138 0.50 2.09 14.94
CA PHE A 138 -0.54 1.30 14.28
C PHE A 138 -0.37 1.30 12.75
N TYR A 139 0.15 2.39 12.18
CA TYR A 139 0.53 2.41 10.77
C TYR A 139 1.64 1.40 10.50
N SER A 140 2.74 1.47 11.25
CA SER A 140 3.87 0.54 11.14
C SER A 140 3.42 -0.91 11.33
N ALA A 141 2.60 -1.19 12.34
CA ALA A 141 2.05 -2.52 12.59
C ALA A 141 1.19 -3.02 11.43
N SER A 142 0.30 -2.19 10.88
CA SER A 142 -0.54 -2.55 9.73
C SER A 142 0.29 -2.89 8.49
N LYS A 143 1.36 -2.12 8.23
CA LYS A 143 2.27 -2.35 7.10
C LYS A 143 3.17 -3.58 7.30
N SER A 144 3.57 -3.87 8.53
CA SER A 144 4.26 -5.12 8.87
C SER A 144 3.34 -6.33 8.67
N ALA A 145 2.07 -6.23 9.06
CA ALA A 145 1.08 -7.27 8.84
C ALA A 145 0.88 -7.56 7.33
N ILE A 146 0.87 -6.52 6.47
CA ILE A 146 0.83 -6.69 5.01
C ILE A 146 2.06 -7.47 4.51
N ASN A 147 3.27 -7.16 5.01
CA ASN A 147 4.47 -7.90 4.61
C ASN A 147 4.34 -9.38 4.94
N ALA A 148 3.90 -9.70 6.16
CA ALA A 148 3.71 -11.08 6.59
C ALA A 148 2.66 -11.82 5.75
N LEU A 149 1.49 -11.20 5.53
CA LEU A 149 0.43 -11.72 4.68
C LEU A 149 0.93 -12.02 3.26
N ALA A 150 1.60 -11.06 2.63
CA ALA A 150 2.05 -11.17 1.26
C ALA A 150 3.11 -12.28 1.08
N LEU A 151 4.04 -12.42 2.04
CA LEU A 151 5.07 -13.46 1.99
C LEU A 151 4.48 -14.86 2.19
N ALA A 152 3.51 -15.03 3.10
CA ALA A 152 2.79 -16.28 3.27
C ALA A 152 2.01 -16.62 2.00
N LEU A 153 1.20 -15.69 1.50
CA LEU A 153 0.40 -15.86 0.29
C LEU A 153 1.26 -16.21 -0.94
N ALA A 154 2.45 -15.61 -1.07
CA ALA A 154 3.36 -15.93 -2.19
C ALA A 154 3.72 -17.42 -2.28
N ASN A 155 3.82 -18.11 -1.13
CA ASN A 155 4.08 -19.54 -1.08
C ASN A 155 2.82 -20.37 -1.36
N GLU A 156 1.68 -19.96 -0.80
CA GLU A 156 0.40 -20.65 -0.96
C GLU A 156 -0.07 -20.71 -2.42
N VAL A 157 0.14 -19.61 -3.18
CA VAL A 157 -0.41 -19.47 -4.54
C VAL A 157 0.58 -19.79 -5.66
N ARG A 158 1.83 -20.15 -5.31
CA ARG A 158 2.89 -20.42 -6.29
C ARG A 158 2.50 -21.52 -7.28
N SER A 159 1.89 -22.59 -6.81
CA SER A 159 1.44 -23.72 -7.64
C SER A 159 0.37 -23.34 -8.65
N PHE A 160 -0.35 -22.25 -8.44
CA PHE A 160 -1.36 -21.72 -9.35
C PHE A 160 -0.79 -20.71 -10.39
N GLY A 161 0.53 -20.54 -10.47
CA GLY A 161 1.15 -19.59 -11.38
C GLY A 161 1.00 -18.12 -10.94
N ILE A 162 0.46 -17.86 -9.75
CA ILE A 162 0.25 -16.52 -9.21
C ILE A 162 1.52 -16.05 -8.50
N ARG A 163 1.92 -14.79 -8.72
CA ARG A 163 3.08 -14.17 -8.10
C ARG A 163 2.67 -13.03 -7.21
N VAL A 164 3.24 -13.01 -6.01
CA VAL A 164 2.96 -11.97 -5.02
C VAL A 164 4.23 -11.18 -4.74
N SER A 165 4.10 -9.88 -4.66
CA SER A 165 5.20 -8.96 -4.31
C SER A 165 4.71 -7.86 -3.39
N VAL A 166 5.62 -7.33 -2.61
CA VAL A 166 5.40 -6.13 -1.78
C VAL A 166 6.27 -5.00 -2.32
N LEU A 167 5.71 -3.82 -2.45
CA LEU A 167 6.48 -2.58 -2.59
C LEU A 167 6.41 -1.83 -1.26
N MET A 168 7.58 -1.50 -0.72
CA MET A 168 7.79 -0.70 0.49
C MET A 168 8.34 0.67 0.07
N PRO A 169 7.50 1.67 -0.22
CA PRO A 169 7.97 3.04 -0.41
C PRO A 169 8.58 3.58 0.89
N GLY A 170 9.61 4.45 0.77
CA GLY A 170 9.93 5.42 1.81
C GLY A 170 9.04 6.65 1.68
N ASP A 171 9.53 7.82 2.06
CA ASP A 171 8.77 9.07 1.98
C ASP A 171 8.47 9.44 0.53
N VAL A 172 7.21 9.81 0.28
CA VAL A 172 6.69 10.16 -1.06
C VAL A 172 5.83 11.40 -0.98
N ALA A 173 6.15 12.40 -1.78
CA ALA A 173 5.38 13.64 -1.85
C ALA A 173 3.99 13.40 -2.44
N THR A 174 2.98 13.34 -1.57
CA THR A 174 1.57 13.08 -1.93
C THR A 174 0.63 13.80 -0.96
N GLY A 175 -0.66 13.83 -1.28
CA GLY A 175 -1.71 14.26 -0.34
C GLY A 175 -1.93 13.31 0.85
N PHE A 176 -1.18 12.22 0.98
CA PHE A 176 -1.25 11.29 2.12
C PHE A 176 -0.91 12.00 3.44
N THR A 177 0.09 12.88 3.41
CA THR A 177 0.50 13.70 4.55
C THR A 177 -0.63 14.58 5.07
N ASP A 178 -1.37 15.22 4.14
CA ASP A 178 -2.49 16.11 4.49
C ASP A 178 -3.73 15.32 4.93
N ALA A 179 -3.92 14.11 4.39
CA ALA A 179 -5.03 13.21 4.73
C ALA A 179 -4.79 12.41 6.03
N ARG A 180 -3.60 12.51 6.64
CA ARG A 180 -3.28 11.83 7.91
C ARG A 180 -4.15 12.36 9.03
N GLU A 181 -4.78 11.44 9.78
CA GLU A 181 -5.47 11.79 11.02
C GLU A 181 -4.42 11.99 12.12
N LYS A 182 -4.42 13.19 12.73
CA LYS A 182 -3.44 13.58 13.75
C LYS A 182 -4.10 13.60 15.11
N ASN A 183 -3.73 12.68 15.97
CA ASN A 183 -4.11 12.71 17.38
C ASN A 183 -3.03 13.47 18.14
N ILE A 184 -3.37 14.66 18.60
CA ILE A 184 -2.49 15.54 19.38
C ILE A 184 -2.76 15.45 20.89
N GLU A 185 -3.68 14.57 21.31
CA GLU A 185 -3.95 14.35 22.73
C GLU A 185 -2.68 13.88 23.42
N GLY A 186 -2.45 14.37 24.61
CA GLY A 186 -1.21 14.08 25.37
C GLY A 186 0.04 14.85 24.90
N ALA A 187 -0.06 15.83 24.01
CA ALA A 187 1.10 16.60 23.54
C ALA A 187 1.82 17.37 24.67
N ASN A 188 1.12 17.72 25.73
CA ASN A 188 1.70 18.30 26.94
C ASN A 188 2.56 17.32 27.74
N ILE A 189 2.31 16.01 27.59
CA ILE A 189 3.04 14.91 28.24
C ILE A 189 4.16 14.43 27.31
N TYR A 190 3.83 14.14 26.06
CA TYR A 190 4.76 13.68 25.01
C TYR A 190 5.37 14.86 24.27
N LYS A 191 6.31 15.56 24.91
CA LYS A 191 6.93 16.81 24.39
C LYS A 191 7.56 16.68 23.01
N GLY A 192 7.96 15.47 22.58
CA GLY A 192 8.50 15.20 21.24
C GLY A 192 7.45 15.00 20.15
N LEU A 193 6.14 14.92 20.46
CA LEU A 193 5.09 14.61 19.50
C LEU A 193 5.05 15.60 18.31
N HIS A 194 4.98 16.89 18.61
CA HIS A 194 4.88 17.91 17.55
C HIS A 194 6.10 17.89 16.64
N SER A 195 7.30 17.90 17.19
CA SER A 195 8.54 17.89 16.39
C SER A 195 8.70 16.62 15.57
N ALA A 196 8.32 15.47 16.09
CA ALA A 196 8.36 14.20 15.35
C ALA A 196 7.36 14.21 14.16
N VAL A 197 6.12 14.67 14.39
CA VAL A 197 5.12 14.78 13.32
C VAL A 197 5.53 15.81 12.26
N GLU A 198 6.03 16.98 12.66
CA GLU A 198 6.53 18.00 11.73
C GLU A 198 7.71 17.51 10.89
N THR A 199 8.67 16.81 11.52
CA THR A 199 9.82 16.23 10.81
C THR A 199 9.35 15.23 9.76
N MET A 200 8.49 14.30 10.16
CA MET A 200 7.90 13.29 9.28
C MET A 200 7.16 13.95 8.09
N GLU A 201 6.33 14.96 8.33
CA GLU A 201 5.62 15.68 7.26
C GLU A 201 6.58 16.39 6.31
N LYS A 202 7.63 17.00 6.84
CA LYS A 202 8.67 17.63 6.04
C LYS A 202 9.39 16.61 5.13
N ASP A 203 9.75 15.46 5.68
CA ASP A 203 10.43 14.40 4.94
C ASP A 203 9.52 13.82 3.86
N GLU A 204 8.23 13.57 4.16
CA GLU A 204 7.25 13.13 3.17
C GLU A 204 7.06 14.15 2.05
N ARG A 205 6.92 15.45 2.37
CA ARG A 205 6.75 16.53 1.37
C ARG A 205 7.97 16.68 0.47
N SER A 206 9.18 16.43 0.99
CA SER A 206 10.44 16.44 0.24
C SER A 206 10.83 15.09 -0.33
N GLY A 207 9.99 14.08 -0.13
CA GLY A 207 10.23 12.71 -0.51
C GLY A 207 10.23 12.44 -2.02
N MET A 208 10.26 11.16 -2.37
CA MET A 208 10.23 10.71 -3.75
C MET A 208 8.96 11.16 -4.48
N THR A 209 9.03 11.30 -5.79
CA THR A 209 7.85 11.60 -6.61
C THR A 209 6.94 10.36 -6.76
N THR A 210 5.64 10.57 -6.89
CA THR A 210 4.67 9.53 -7.22
C THR A 210 5.04 8.79 -8.52
N ALA A 211 5.61 9.52 -9.49
CA ALA A 211 6.06 8.95 -10.76
C ALA A 211 7.20 7.92 -10.59
N PHE A 212 8.10 8.11 -9.62
CA PHE A 212 9.14 7.12 -9.30
C PHE A 212 8.51 5.82 -8.77
N ILE A 213 7.53 5.93 -7.89
CA ILE A 213 6.82 4.77 -7.32
C ILE A 213 5.97 4.08 -8.40
N ALA A 214 5.25 4.82 -9.22
CA ALA A 214 4.47 4.28 -10.34
C ALA A 214 5.35 3.48 -11.32
N ARG A 215 6.52 4.01 -11.69
CA ARG A 215 7.49 3.27 -12.51
C ARG A 215 8.00 2.01 -11.82
N THR A 216 8.13 2.03 -10.50
CA THR A 216 8.52 0.84 -9.73
C THR A 216 7.42 -0.21 -9.76
N PHE A 217 6.15 0.16 -9.57
CA PHE A 217 5.02 -0.75 -9.77
C PHE A 217 5.00 -1.36 -11.17
N TYR A 218 5.17 -0.53 -12.21
CA TYR A 218 5.21 -1.01 -13.59
C TYR A 218 6.34 -2.02 -13.80
N ARG A 219 7.54 -1.76 -13.27
CA ARG A 219 8.68 -2.68 -13.33
C ARG A 219 8.39 -4.01 -12.61
N ILE A 220 7.75 -3.98 -11.43
CA ILE A 220 7.34 -5.19 -10.72
C ILE A 220 6.29 -5.96 -11.54
N ALA A 221 5.29 -5.26 -12.05
CA ALA A 221 4.20 -5.81 -12.85
C ALA A 221 4.69 -6.50 -14.15
N THR A 222 5.79 -6.02 -14.73
CA THR A 222 6.33 -6.54 -16.01
C THR A 222 7.55 -7.43 -15.87
N ALA A 223 8.13 -7.57 -14.67
CA ALA A 223 9.32 -8.40 -14.44
C ALA A 223 9.05 -9.88 -14.73
N LYS A 224 9.97 -10.57 -15.42
CA LYS A 224 9.84 -12.02 -15.67
C LYS A 224 9.82 -12.82 -14.36
N TYR A 225 10.68 -12.43 -13.41
CA TYR A 225 10.81 -13.05 -12.08
C TYR A 225 10.82 -11.94 -11.02
N PRO A 226 9.63 -11.48 -10.56
CA PRO A 226 9.59 -10.43 -9.55
C PRO A 226 10.10 -10.94 -8.20
N LYS A 227 10.79 -10.06 -7.48
CA LYS A 227 11.23 -10.34 -6.09
C LYS A 227 10.02 -10.30 -5.16
N PRO A 228 10.06 -10.99 -4.01
CA PRO A 228 8.99 -10.90 -3.00
C PRO A 228 8.85 -9.48 -2.42
N ILE A 229 9.98 -8.79 -2.18
CA ILE A 229 10.01 -7.46 -1.59
C ILE A 229 10.84 -6.50 -2.45
N TYR A 230 10.29 -5.32 -2.66
CA TYR A 230 10.94 -4.16 -3.27
C TYR A 230 10.90 -2.98 -2.31
N VAL A 231 12.03 -2.32 -2.10
CA VAL A 231 12.11 -1.07 -1.33
C VAL A 231 12.22 0.10 -2.31
N GLY A 232 11.35 1.08 -2.17
CA GLY A 232 11.37 2.32 -2.95
C GLY A 232 12.39 3.30 -2.37
N GLY A 233 13.32 3.80 -3.23
CA GLY A 233 14.38 4.72 -2.82
C GLY A 233 15.68 4.03 -2.37
N MET A 234 16.82 4.58 -2.79
CA MET A 234 18.13 3.97 -2.49
C MET A 234 18.47 4.05 -1.01
N ILE A 235 18.23 5.21 -0.40
CA ILE A 235 18.54 5.43 1.02
C ILE A 235 17.74 4.48 1.92
N TYR A 236 16.48 4.23 1.60
CA TYR A 236 15.62 3.31 2.37
C TYR A 236 16.05 1.85 2.24
N LYS A 237 16.63 1.45 1.10
CA LYS A 237 17.25 0.12 0.96
C LYS A 237 18.41 -0.06 1.94
N VAL A 238 19.23 0.99 2.08
CA VAL A 238 20.35 0.97 3.05
C VAL A 238 19.77 0.89 4.48
N PHE A 239 18.77 1.67 4.82
CA PHE A 239 18.15 1.63 6.14
C PHE A 239 17.53 0.26 6.46
N CYS A 240 16.78 -0.33 5.55
CA CYS A 240 16.23 -1.67 5.73
C CYS A 240 17.34 -2.74 5.85
N LEU A 241 18.45 -2.61 5.12
CA LEU A 241 19.59 -3.50 5.24
C LEU A 241 20.26 -3.34 6.62
N LEU A 242 20.50 -2.11 7.04
CA LEU A 242 21.10 -1.83 8.36
C LEU A 242 20.21 -2.33 9.50
N ASN A 243 18.87 -2.16 9.38
CA ASN A 243 17.93 -2.70 10.37
C ASN A 243 18.01 -4.23 10.55
N ARG A 244 18.44 -4.95 9.50
CA ARG A 244 18.64 -6.41 9.57
C ARG A 244 19.98 -6.81 10.19
N LEU A 245 20.98 -5.95 10.06
CA LEU A 245 22.36 -6.25 10.49
C LEU A 245 22.68 -5.69 11.87
N LEU A 246 22.07 -4.57 12.26
CA LEU A 246 22.36 -3.89 13.51
C LEU A 246 21.52 -4.45 14.68
N PRO A 247 22.05 -4.41 15.92
CA PRO A 247 21.26 -4.72 17.09
C PRO A 247 20.01 -3.82 17.20
N LYS A 248 18.86 -4.40 17.52
CA LYS A 248 17.58 -3.66 17.60
C LYS A 248 17.62 -2.47 18.55
N ARG A 249 18.41 -2.57 19.63
CA ARG A 249 18.59 -1.45 20.57
C ARG A 249 19.20 -0.22 19.89
N LEU A 250 20.19 -0.42 19.00
CA LEU A 250 20.83 0.66 18.26
C LEU A 250 19.88 1.25 17.20
N VAL A 251 19.17 0.38 16.49
CA VAL A 251 18.19 0.85 15.48
C VAL A 251 17.10 1.69 16.13
N ASN A 252 16.51 1.21 17.24
CA ASN A 252 15.47 1.97 17.93
C ASN A 252 15.98 3.31 18.48
N TRP A 253 17.25 3.38 18.89
CA TRP A 253 17.86 4.65 19.34
C TRP A 253 18.06 5.63 18.16
N ILE A 254 18.37 5.15 16.95
CA ILE A 254 18.55 5.99 15.76
C ILE A 254 17.20 6.50 15.23
N VAL A 255 16.14 5.69 15.35
CA VAL A 255 14.80 6.02 14.80
C VAL A 255 13.97 6.86 15.79
N GLY A 256 14.24 6.76 17.10
CA GLY A 256 13.56 7.50 18.17
C GLY A 256 14.22 8.82 18.49
#